data_e38bb875d623b92e896bfd2a48f02528
#
_entry.id   e38bb875d623b92e896bfd2a48f02528
#
_cell.length_a   1.000
_cell.length_b   1.000
_cell.length_c   1.000
_cell.angle_alpha   90.00
_cell.angle_beta   90.00
_cell.angle_gamma   90.00
#
_symmetry.space_group_name_H-M   'P 1'
#
loop_
_entity.id
_entity.type
_entity.pdbx_description
1 polymer ?
#
loop_
_entity_poly.entity_id
_entity_poly.type
_entity_poly.pdbx_seq_one_letter_code
_entity_poly.pdbx_strand_id
1 'polypeptide(L)'
;ISYPMGAVVASASYSMEAEGDCATEAGAGATTCVANADTYDIAAVWTSGDTSVTFKTDENSANSIEGSSKLGGATIAAGLTDDMNDMYLSVTNPLGGGATIMASYAVDEGADALDEVGGPDLQEGLTVELKFAF
;
A
#
# COMPACT_ATOMS: atom_id res chain seq x y z
N ILE A 1 -10.36 12.77 8.08
CA ILE A 1 -11.83 12.77 7.92
C ILE A 1 -12.22 11.45 7.28
N SER A 2 -13.27 10.80 7.79
CA SER A 2 -13.82 9.56 7.21
C SER A 2 -15.34 9.68 7.13
N TYR A 3 -15.90 9.27 6.00
CA TYR A 3 -17.34 9.33 5.74
C TYR A 3 -17.87 8.00 5.18
N PRO A 4 -18.75 7.30 5.91
CA PRO A 4 -19.37 6.07 5.43
C PRO A 4 -20.52 6.35 4.46
N MET A 5 -20.54 5.65 3.32
CA MET A 5 -21.57 5.71 2.28
C MET A 5 -22.06 4.30 1.96
N GLY A 6 -22.84 3.70 2.86
CA GLY A 6 -23.30 2.32 2.70
C GLY A 6 -22.12 1.31 2.76
N ALA A 7 -21.87 0.60 1.66
CA ALA A 7 -20.77 -0.35 1.54
C ALA A 7 -19.41 0.32 1.25
N VAL A 8 -19.38 1.62 1.06
CA VAL A 8 -18.16 2.40 0.78
C VAL A 8 -17.84 3.27 1.97
N VAL A 9 -16.56 3.31 2.36
CA VAL A 9 -16.01 4.29 3.30
C VAL A 9 -14.99 5.13 2.54
N ALA A 10 -15.23 6.42 2.43
CA ALA A 10 -14.27 7.37 1.92
C ALA A 10 -13.52 8.02 3.08
N SER A 11 -12.21 8.16 2.97
CA SER A 11 -11.38 8.85 3.95
C SER A 11 -10.40 9.80 3.26
N ALA A 12 -10.07 10.88 3.94
CA ALA A 12 -9.03 11.80 3.54
C ALA A 12 -8.27 12.27 4.77
N SER A 13 -6.96 12.32 4.67
CA SER A 13 -6.06 12.96 5.63
C SER A 13 -5.32 14.09 4.94
N TYR A 14 -5.00 15.11 5.70
CA TYR A 14 -4.20 16.24 5.27
C TYR A 14 -3.30 16.64 6.42
N SER A 15 -2.01 16.73 6.17
CA SER A 15 -1.00 17.14 7.13
C SER A 15 -0.32 18.40 6.59
N MET A 16 -0.41 19.48 7.36
CA MET A 16 0.40 20.68 7.12
C MET A 16 1.76 20.45 7.77
N GLU A 17 2.78 20.36 6.98
CA GLU A 17 4.13 20.29 7.49
C GLU A 17 4.55 21.67 7.99
N ALA A 18 5.08 21.71 9.21
CA ALA A 18 5.71 22.94 9.73
C ALA A 18 6.92 23.29 8.85
N GLU A 19 7.21 24.61 8.74
CA GLU A 19 8.41 25.07 8.02
C GLU A 19 9.61 24.20 8.40
N GLY A 20 10.24 23.59 7.40
CA GLY A 20 11.34 22.66 7.59
C GLY A 20 12.51 23.30 8.32
N ASP A 21 13.36 22.49 8.90
CA ASP A 21 14.56 22.92 9.60
C ASP A 21 15.44 23.81 8.69
N CYS A 22 15.60 25.06 9.13
CA CYS A 22 16.51 25.98 8.47
C CYS A 22 17.95 25.57 8.76
N ALA A 23 18.67 25.02 7.80
CA ALA A 23 20.10 24.77 7.94
C ALA A 23 20.87 26.07 7.73
N THR A 24 21.61 26.51 8.76
CA THR A 24 22.59 27.57 8.63
C THR A 24 23.92 26.95 8.21
N GLU A 25 24.25 27.04 6.94
CA GLU A 25 25.59 26.64 6.48
C GLU A 25 26.65 27.53 7.13
N ALA A 26 27.61 26.92 7.84
CA ALA A 26 28.67 27.63 8.50
C ALA A 26 29.59 28.30 7.44
N GLY A 27 29.40 29.64 7.28
CA GLY A 27 30.26 30.44 6.40
C GLY A 27 29.58 31.18 5.27
N ALA A 28 28.31 30.93 5.01
CA ALA A 28 27.58 31.58 3.90
C ALA A 28 26.37 32.35 4.42
N GLY A 29 26.37 33.27 5.16
CA GLY A 29 25.34 34.22 5.64
C GLY A 29 23.88 34.13 5.11
N ALA A 30 23.51 33.07 4.46
CA ALA A 30 22.18 32.77 3.95
C ALA A 30 21.62 31.52 4.65
N THR A 31 20.51 31.71 5.36
CA THR A 31 19.72 30.59 5.89
C THR A 31 18.82 30.09 4.76
N THR A 32 19.06 28.89 4.27
CA THR A 32 18.15 28.28 3.29
C THR A 32 17.16 27.42 4.08
N CYS A 33 15.91 27.86 4.14
CA CYS A 33 14.81 27.07 4.66
C CYS A 33 14.23 26.23 3.51
N VAL A 34 14.26 24.93 3.63
CA VAL A 34 13.52 24.04 2.74
C VAL A 34 12.11 23.91 3.33
N ALA A 35 11.12 24.44 2.67
CA ALA A 35 9.73 24.21 3.06
C ALA A 35 9.42 22.72 2.79
N ASN A 36 9.00 22.01 3.81
CA ASN A 36 8.38 20.69 3.61
C ASN A 36 7.05 20.91 2.90
N ALA A 37 6.73 20.07 1.94
CA ALA A 37 5.46 20.10 1.25
C ALA A 37 4.36 19.54 2.15
N ASP A 38 3.19 20.15 2.11
CA ASP A 38 2.00 19.58 2.75
C ASP A 38 1.67 18.23 2.12
N THR A 39 1.22 17.28 2.93
CA THR A 39 0.88 15.94 2.47
C THR A 39 -0.61 15.67 2.58
N TYR A 40 -1.16 14.91 1.66
CA TYR A 40 -2.53 14.42 1.75
C TYR A 40 -2.64 12.97 1.27
N ASP A 41 -3.58 12.24 1.86
CA ASP A 41 -3.98 10.92 1.44
C ASP A 41 -5.50 10.87 1.25
N ILE A 42 -5.93 10.26 0.17
CA ILE A 42 -7.34 9.98 -0.08
C ILE A 42 -7.49 8.48 -0.29
N ALA A 43 -8.43 7.88 0.40
CA ALA A 43 -8.76 6.47 0.23
C ALA A 43 -10.26 6.26 0.12
N ALA A 44 -10.65 5.28 -0.70
CA ALA A 44 -12.01 4.78 -0.76
C ALA A 44 -11.97 3.25 -0.62
N VAL A 45 -12.66 2.74 0.39
CA VAL A 45 -12.76 1.30 0.67
C VAL A 45 -14.19 0.86 0.43
N TRP A 46 -14.38 -0.07 -0.48
CA TRP A 46 -15.63 -0.77 -0.69
C TRP A 46 -15.56 -2.17 -0.07
N THR A 47 -16.60 -2.56 0.66
CA THR A 47 -16.68 -3.88 1.28
C THR A 47 -18.04 -4.52 1.02
N SER A 48 -18.05 -5.78 0.61
CA SER A 48 -19.26 -6.58 0.45
C SER A 48 -18.99 -8.04 0.81
N GLY A 49 -19.57 -8.49 1.91
CA GLY A 49 -19.28 -9.81 2.47
C GLY A 49 -17.79 -9.99 2.77
N ASP A 50 -17.20 -11.01 2.19
CA ASP A 50 -15.79 -11.35 2.34
C ASP A 50 -14.87 -10.68 1.28
N THR A 51 -15.41 -9.73 0.53
CA THR A 51 -14.67 -9.02 -0.52
C THR A 51 -14.46 -7.57 -0.11
N SER A 52 -13.25 -7.06 -0.29
CA SER A 52 -12.90 -5.64 -0.14
C SER A 52 -12.11 -5.16 -1.35
N VAL A 53 -12.33 -3.90 -1.70
CA VAL A 53 -11.53 -3.17 -2.70
C VAL A 53 -11.17 -1.83 -2.10
N THR A 54 -9.89 -1.47 -2.18
CA THR A 54 -9.36 -0.21 -1.69
C THR A 54 -8.73 0.54 -2.86
N PHE A 55 -9.11 1.78 -3.02
CA PHE A 55 -8.41 2.75 -3.87
C PHE A 55 -7.72 3.76 -2.97
N LYS A 56 -6.49 4.14 -3.30
CA LYS A 56 -5.74 5.21 -2.62
C LYS A 56 -5.07 6.13 -3.64
N THR A 57 -4.91 7.37 -3.26
CA THR A 57 -4.09 8.37 -3.95
C THR A 57 -3.53 9.36 -2.94
N ASP A 58 -2.38 9.93 -3.23
CA ASP A 58 -1.69 10.92 -2.39
C ASP A 58 -1.30 12.18 -3.17
N GLU A 59 -0.58 13.10 -2.52
CA GLU A 59 -0.12 14.36 -3.09
C GLU A 59 0.88 14.20 -4.26
N ASN A 60 1.53 13.04 -4.36
CA ASN A 60 2.44 12.71 -5.46
C ASN A 60 1.70 12.08 -6.65
N SER A 61 0.36 11.96 -6.55
CA SER A 61 -0.50 11.25 -7.49
C SER A 61 -0.19 9.74 -7.54
N ALA A 62 0.45 9.19 -6.51
CA ALA A 62 0.66 7.76 -6.39
C ALA A 62 -0.70 7.08 -6.21
N ASN A 63 -1.13 6.41 -7.26
CA ASN A 63 -2.43 5.77 -7.31
C ASN A 63 -2.27 4.26 -7.07
N SER A 64 -3.15 3.70 -6.25
CA SER A 64 -3.23 2.25 -6.08
C SER A 64 -4.66 1.77 -6.04
N ILE A 65 -4.87 0.55 -6.50
CA ILE A 65 -6.10 -0.19 -6.33
C ILE A 65 -5.79 -1.62 -5.91
N GLU A 66 -6.27 -2.01 -4.75
CA GLU A 66 -6.04 -3.33 -4.19
C GLU A 66 -7.35 -3.98 -3.80
N GLY A 67 -7.46 -5.27 -4.02
CA GLY A 67 -8.67 -6.01 -3.66
C GLY A 67 -8.34 -7.38 -3.06
N SER A 68 -9.22 -7.84 -2.19
CA SER A 68 -9.15 -9.20 -1.65
C SER A 68 -10.54 -9.83 -1.50
N SER A 69 -10.59 -11.14 -1.60
CA SER A 69 -11.82 -11.91 -1.40
C SER A 69 -11.51 -13.29 -0.81
N LYS A 70 -12.40 -13.78 0.07
CA LYS A 70 -12.32 -15.14 0.60
C LYS A 70 -13.18 -16.07 -0.23
N LEU A 71 -12.58 -17.16 -0.71
CA LEU A 71 -13.25 -18.19 -1.47
C LEU A 71 -12.90 -19.58 -0.90
N GLY A 72 -13.87 -20.28 -0.34
CA GLY A 72 -13.69 -21.66 0.15
C GLY A 72 -12.60 -21.82 1.22
N GLY A 73 -12.35 -20.79 2.03
CA GLY A 73 -11.30 -20.77 3.06
C GLY A 73 -9.98 -20.16 2.60
N ALA A 74 -9.72 -20.09 1.28
CA ALA A 74 -8.58 -19.35 0.75
C ALA A 74 -8.87 -17.85 0.67
N THR A 75 -7.85 -17.02 0.78
CA THR A 75 -7.90 -15.58 0.47
C THR A 75 -7.18 -15.35 -0.84
N ILE A 76 -7.85 -14.71 -1.78
CA ILE A 76 -7.25 -14.22 -3.03
C ILE A 76 -7.09 -12.72 -2.88
N ALA A 77 -5.92 -12.19 -3.19
CA ALA A 77 -5.66 -10.75 -3.23
C ALA A 77 -4.96 -10.37 -4.54
N ALA A 78 -5.30 -9.21 -5.05
CA ALA A 78 -4.68 -8.65 -6.24
C ALA A 78 -4.64 -7.13 -6.12
N GLY A 79 -3.66 -6.51 -6.75
CA GLY A 79 -3.52 -5.06 -6.76
C GLY A 79 -2.67 -4.53 -7.90
N LEU A 80 -2.88 -3.25 -8.14
CA LEU A 80 -2.02 -2.38 -8.92
C LEU A 80 -1.57 -1.27 -7.96
N THR A 81 -0.27 -1.08 -7.83
CA THR A 81 0.37 -0.14 -6.91
C THR A 81 1.41 0.69 -7.66
N ASP A 82 2.10 1.58 -6.99
CA ASP A 82 3.09 2.49 -7.57
C ASP A 82 2.61 3.15 -8.88
N ASP A 83 1.56 3.95 -8.76
CA ASP A 83 0.91 4.63 -9.89
C ASP A 83 0.45 3.68 -11.02
N MET A 84 0.03 2.47 -10.64
CA MET A 84 -0.43 1.37 -11.51
C MET A 84 0.70 0.69 -12.31
N ASN A 85 1.95 0.94 -11.98
CA ASN A 85 3.10 0.30 -12.63
C ASN A 85 3.34 -1.11 -12.10
N ASP A 86 3.20 -1.27 -10.79
CA ASP A 86 3.38 -2.56 -10.14
C ASP A 86 2.08 -3.33 -10.07
N MET A 87 2.18 -4.64 -10.16
CA MET A 87 1.01 -5.50 -10.04
C MET A 87 1.31 -6.77 -9.25
N TYR A 88 0.30 -7.26 -8.53
CA TYR A 88 0.41 -8.55 -7.88
C TYR A 88 -0.90 -9.34 -7.90
N LEU A 89 -0.73 -10.66 -7.76
CA LEU A 89 -1.80 -11.61 -7.48
C LEU A 89 -1.29 -12.60 -6.43
N SER A 90 -2.04 -12.82 -5.37
CA SER A 90 -1.71 -13.81 -4.35
C SER A 90 -2.90 -14.67 -3.97
N VAL A 91 -2.61 -15.91 -3.59
CA VAL A 91 -3.57 -16.85 -3.02
C VAL A 91 -2.99 -17.42 -1.74
N THR A 92 -3.67 -17.19 -0.63
CA THR A 92 -3.28 -17.69 0.70
C THR A 92 -4.31 -18.69 1.18
N ASN A 93 -3.86 -19.87 1.60
CA ASN A 93 -4.74 -20.93 2.11
C ASN A 93 -4.24 -21.44 3.46
N PRO A 94 -5.06 -21.37 4.53
CA PRO A 94 -4.74 -21.99 5.80
C PRO A 94 -4.81 -23.52 5.67
N LEU A 95 -3.75 -24.20 6.10
CA LEU A 95 -3.64 -25.67 6.08
C LEU A 95 -4.08 -26.30 7.41
N GLY A 96 -4.39 -25.46 8.42
CA GLY A 96 -4.67 -25.92 9.78
C GLY A 96 -3.41 -26.10 10.62
N GLY A 97 -3.58 -26.28 11.94
CA GLY A 97 -2.46 -26.48 12.87
C GLY A 97 -1.46 -25.30 12.91
N GLY A 98 -1.89 -24.08 12.57
CA GLY A 98 -1.02 -22.92 12.50
C GLY A 98 -0.22 -22.81 11.19
N ALA A 99 -0.41 -23.73 10.23
CA ALA A 99 0.26 -23.70 8.93
C ALA A 99 -0.58 -22.92 7.89
N THR A 100 0.09 -22.16 7.05
CA THR A 100 -0.50 -21.41 5.93
C THR A 100 0.41 -21.53 4.72
N ILE A 101 -0.17 -21.77 3.56
CA ILE A 101 0.55 -21.71 2.27
C ILE A 101 0.09 -20.47 1.50
N MET A 102 1.03 -19.74 0.92
CA MET A 102 0.79 -18.65 0.00
C MET A 102 1.52 -18.93 -1.32
N ALA A 103 0.84 -18.65 -2.42
CA ALA A 103 1.44 -18.56 -3.74
C ALA A 103 1.16 -17.16 -4.28
N SER A 104 2.16 -16.48 -4.81
CA SER A 104 2.03 -15.14 -5.37
C SER A 104 2.82 -14.98 -6.65
N TYR A 105 2.37 -14.04 -7.46
CA TYR A 105 3.08 -13.51 -8.60
C TYR A 105 3.02 -12.00 -8.53
N ALA A 106 4.18 -11.35 -8.58
CA ALA A 106 4.30 -9.91 -8.55
C ALA A 106 5.23 -9.42 -9.65
N VAL A 107 4.95 -8.24 -10.17
CA VAL A 107 5.77 -7.50 -11.13
C VAL A 107 6.02 -6.14 -10.53
N ASP A 108 7.27 -5.79 -10.42
CA ASP A 108 7.77 -4.48 -10.05
C ASP A 108 8.40 -3.85 -11.31
N GLU A 109 7.82 -2.76 -11.81
CA GLU A 109 8.39 -1.98 -12.91
C GLU A 109 9.14 -0.74 -12.40
N GLY A 110 9.16 -0.54 -11.07
CA GLY A 110 9.87 0.52 -10.39
C GLY A 110 11.38 0.37 -10.49
N ALA A 111 12.08 1.47 -10.37
CA ALA A 111 13.55 1.50 -10.29
C ALA A 111 14.04 1.65 -8.84
N ASP A 112 13.19 1.32 -7.88
CA ASP A 112 13.56 1.42 -6.50
C ASP A 112 14.37 0.20 -6.03
N ALA A 113 14.98 0.30 -4.85
CA ALA A 113 15.86 -0.74 -4.34
C ALA A 113 15.10 -1.81 -3.52
N LEU A 114 13.77 -1.70 -3.46
CA LEU A 114 12.91 -2.59 -2.69
C LEU A 114 12.08 -3.42 -3.66
N ASP A 115 12.32 -4.70 -3.68
CA ASP A 115 11.70 -5.72 -4.53
C ASP A 115 10.37 -6.20 -3.94
N GLU A 116 9.62 -5.27 -3.28
CA GLU A 116 8.42 -5.57 -2.51
C GLU A 116 7.20 -4.89 -3.13
N VAL A 117 6.24 -5.67 -3.58
CA VAL A 117 5.06 -5.21 -4.30
C VAL A 117 3.80 -5.29 -3.44
N GLY A 118 3.11 -4.18 -3.35
CA GLY A 118 1.78 -4.06 -2.75
C GLY A 118 1.74 -4.12 -1.23
N GLY A 119 0.55 -4.00 -0.67
CA GLY A 119 0.35 -4.05 0.78
C GLY A 119 0.78 -5.36 1.46
N PRO A 120 0.84 -6.53 0.79
CA PRO A 120 1.40 -7.75 1.34
C PRO A 120 2.93 -7.86 1.31
N ASP A 121 3.67 -6.90 0.77
CA ASP A 121 5.14 -6.93 0.60
C ASP A 121 5.60 -8.19 -0.16
N LEU A 122 5.06 -8.40 -1.34
CA LEU A 122 5.36 -9.58 -2.15
C LEU A 122 6.65 -9.38 -2.95
N GLN A 123 7.48 -10.41 -2.99
CA GLN A 123 8.69 -10.42 -3.80
C GLN A 123 8.36 -10.52 -5.28
N GLU A 124 9.11 -9.82 -6.13
CA GLU A 124 8.98 -9.91 -7.59
C GLU A 124 9.09 -11.35 -8.09
N GLY A 125 8.31 -11.68 -9.11
CA GLY A 125 8.24 -12.99 -9.72
C GLY A 125 7.25 -13.95 -9.05
N LEU A 126 7.44 -15.23 -9.29
CA LEU A 126 6.62 -16.30 -8.72
C LEU A 126 7.20 -16.77 -7.38
N THR A 127 6.45 -16.61 -6.31
CA THR A 127 6.85 -17.03 -4.96
C THR A 127 5.86 -18.05 -4.39
N VAL A 128 6.36 -19.06 -3.69
CA VAL A 128 5.56 -19.95 -2.86
C VAL A 128 6.14 -19.98 -1.46
N GLU A 129 5.34 -19.59 -0.49
CA GLU A 129 5.74 -19.49 0.90
C GLU A 129 4.91 -20.43 1.78
N LEU A 130 5.57 -21.06 2.76
CA LEU A 130 4.94 -21.85 3.79
C LEU A 130 5.28 -21.25 5.16
N LYS A 131 4.28 -20.74 5.82
CA LYS A 131 4.39 -20.14 7.17
C LYS A 131 3.85 -21.07 8.23
N PHE A 132 4.54 -21.16 9.38
CA PHE A 132 4.11 -21.88 10.56
C PHE A 132 4.04 -20.93 11.75
N ALA A 133 2.91 -20.92 12.46
CA ALA A 133 2.75 -20.25 13.75
C ALA A 133 2.69 -21.31 14.86
N PHE A 134 3.60 -21.21 15.83
CA PHE A 134 3.71 -22.12 16.98
C PHE A 134 3.26 -21.43 18.27
#